data_4580149b756c6a637c9eb84318e8db6e
#
_entry.id   4580149b756c6a637c9eb84318e8db6e
#
_cell.length_a   1.000
_cell.length_b   1.000
_cell.length_c   1.000
_cell.angle_alpha   90.00
_cell.angle_beta   90.00
_cell.angle_gamma   90.00
#
_symmetry.space_group_name_H-M   'P 1'
#
loop_
_entity.id
_entity.type
_entity.pdbx_description
1 polymer ?
#
loop_
_entity_poly.entity_id
_entity_poly.type
_entity_poly.pdbx_seq_one_letter_code
_entity_poly.pdbx_strand_id
1 'polypeptide(L)'
;MTRFSELIECCRPLGAPSLSDEEAAATAALFRAVADPARVKIVNLLARSGGEPVCACEFEPSLGLSQPTVSHHLKKLTDAGLLEREQRGKWAYFALVPEAVGRLASLVEIPEVVR
;
A
#
# COMPACT_ATOMS: atom_id res chain seq x y z
N MET A 1 13.37 -10.84 3.36
CA MET A 1 13.04 -10.47 3.43
C MET A 1 12.35 -9.58 2.93
N THR A 2 11.84 -9.02 3.18
CA THR A 2 11.05 -8.28 2.51
C THR A 2 11.39 -6.90 2.52
N ARG A 3 11.24 -6.28 1.46
CA ARG A 3 11.60 -5.01 1.32
C ARG A 3 10.66 -4.14 1.97
N PHE A 4 9.38 -4.53 2.07
CA PHE A 4 8.39 -3.66 2.65
C PHE A 4 8.76 -3.32 4.09
N SER A 5 9.52 -4.17 4.73
CA SER A 5 9.93 -3.88 6.08
C SER A 5 10.71 -2.61 6.20
N GLU A 6 11.46 -2.27 5.17
CA GLU A 6 12.28 -1.08 5.22
C GLU A 6 11.46 0.19 5.27
N LEU A 7 10.45 0.29 4.40
CA LEU A 7 9.59 1.45 4.41
C LEU A 7 8.70 1.48 5.65
N ILE A 8 8.09 0.33 5.96
CA ILE A 8 7.16 0.28 7.07
C ILE A 8 7.84 0.53 8.40
N GLU A 9 9.05 0.04 8.56
CA GLU A 9 9.75 0.24 9.82
C GLU A 9 10.36 1.62 9.94
N CYS A 10 10.71 2.22 8.82
CA CYS A 10 11.40 3.49 8.83
C CYS A 10 10.46 4.69 8.75
N CYS A 11 9.26 4.51 8.24
CA CYS A 11 8.34 5.63 8.13
C CYS A 11 7.89 6.09 9.53
N ARG A 12 7.60 7.38 9.65
CA ARG A 12 7.17 7.96 10.92
C ARG A 12 6.03 8.93 10.68
N PRO A 13 5.15 9.12 11.67
CA PRO A 13 4.02 10.04 11.50
C PRO A 13 4.47 11.46 11.20
N LEU A 14 3.65 12.16 10.46
CA LEU A 14 3.92 13.57 10.16
C LEU A 14 3.98 14.41 11.43
N GLY A 15 3.32 13.96 12.48
CA GLY A 15 3.32 14.67 13.76
C GLY A 15 4.47 14.31 14.67
N ALA A 16 5.45 13.53 14.20
CA ALA A 16 6.59 13.16 15.03
C ALA A 16 7.38 14.42 15.41
N PRO A 17 8.04 14.43 16.59
CA PRO A 17 8.79 15.60 17.02
C PRO A 17 9.88 16.01 16.04
N SER A 18 10.50 15.06 15.39
CA SER A 18 11.49 15.35 14.35
C SER A 18 11.60 14.13 13.45
N LEU A 19 12.16 14.34 12.28
CA LEU A 19 12.34 13.26 11.31
C LEU A 19 13.77 13.32 10.80
N SER A 20 14.41 12.16 10.78
CA SER A 20 15.70 12.04 10.10
C SER A 20 15.44 12.06 8.59
N ASP A 21 16.51 12.27 7.82
CA ASP A 21 16.37 12.24 6.37
C ASP A 21 15.87 10.89 5.90
N GLU A 22 16.33 9.81 6.53
CA GLU A 22 15.88 8.47 6.16
C GLU A 22 14.41 8.27 6.47
N GLU A 23 13.98 8.75 7.63
CA GLU A 23 12.58 8.62 8.02
C GLU A 23 11.68 9.43 7.09
N ALA A 24 12.11 10.62 6.76
CA ALA A 24 11.33 11.46 5.84
C ALA A 24 11.24 10.80 4.46
N ALA A 25 12.35 10.23 3.99
CA ALA A 25 12.36 9.57 2.69
C ALA A 25 11.45 8.35 2.67
N ALA A 26 11.49 7.54 3.73
CA ALA A 26 10.65 6.35 3.81
C ALA A 26 9.17 6.73 3.87
N THR A 27 8.86 7.76 4.63
CA THR A 27 7.48 8.23 4.74
C THR A 27 6.98 8.74 3.40
N ALA A 28 7.80 9.54 2.70
CA ALA A 28 7.43 10.05 1.39
C ALA A 28 7.23 8.92 0.39
N ALA A 29 8.09 7.90 0.44
CA ALA A 29 7.97 6.77 -0.47
C ALA A 29 6.66 6.02 -0.26
N LEU A 30 6.25 5.86 0.99
CA LEU A 30 5.00 5.17 1.29
C LEU A 30 3.82 5.97 0.76
N PHE A 31 3.82 7.28 0.95
CA PHE A 31 2.78 8.13 0.38
C PHE A 31 2.76 8.03 -1.15
N ARG A 32 3.94 8.04 -1.77
CA ARG A 32 3.99 7.96 -3.23
C ARG A 32 3.43 6.64 -3.75
N ALA A 33 3.61 5.58 -2.99
CA ALA A 33 3.12 4.28 -3.42
C ALA A 33 1.60 4.28 -3.60
N VAL A 34 0.89 5.09 -2.83
CA VAL A 34 -0.57 5.13 -2.93
C VAL A 34 -1.09 6.35 -3.69
N ALA A 35 -0.21 7.26 -4.06
CA ALA A 35 -0.64 8.54 -4.66
C ALA A 35 -0.86 8.41 -6.16
N ASP A 36 -1.83 7.59 -6.53
CA ASP A 36 -2.19 7.34 -7.92
C ASP A 36 -3.64 6.86 -7.91
N PRO A 37 -4.52 7.42 -8.76
CA PRO A 37 -5.93 7.06 -8.70
C PRO A 37 -6.20 5.56 -8.83
N ALA A 38 -5.47 4.88 -9.73
CA ALA A 38 -5.68 3.45 -9.89
C ALA A 38 -5.26 2.70 -8.64
N ARG A 39 -4.17 3.11 -8.01
CA ARG A 39 -3.72 2.44 -6.80
C ARG A 39 -4.67 2.68 -5.63
N VAL A 40 -5.23 3.89 -5.55
CA VAL A 40 -6.25 4.15 -4.53
C VAL A 40 -7.44 3.22 -4.73
N LYS A 41 -7.86 3.02 -5.98
CA LYS A 41 -8.98 2.12 -6.26
C LYS A 41 -8.64 0.67 -5.92
N ILE A 42 -7.40 0.26 -6.17
CA ILE A 42 -6.98 -1.08 -5.81
C ILE A 42 -7.07 -1.30 -4.31
N VAL A 43 -6.55 -0.35 -3.54
CA VAL A 43 -6.60 -0.44 -2.09
C VAL A 43 -8.06 -0.47 -1.62
N ASN A 44 -8.90 0.36 -2.22
CA ASN A 44 -10.32 0.38 -1.89
C ASN A 44 -10.98 -0.97 -2.14
N LEU A 45 -10.70 -1.56 -3.29
CA LEU A 45 -11.28 -2.85 -3.62
C LEU A 45 -10.83 -3.92 -2.61
N LEU A 46 -9.58 -3.91 -2.24
CA LEU A 46 -9.06 -4.88 -1.28
C LEU A 46 -9.61 -4.64 0.12
N ALA A 47 -9.81 -3.39 0.49
CA ALA A 47 -10.40 -3.08 1.79
C ALA A 47 -11.83 -3.61 1.88
N ARG A 48 -12.55 -3.51 0.76
CA ARG A 48 -13.94 -3.97 0.73
C ARG A 48 -14.06 -5.48 0.70
N SER A 49 -12.99 -6.18 0.40
CA SER A 49 -13.04 -7.64 0.37
C SER A 49 -13.06 -8.26 1.76
N GLY A 50 -12.93 -7.45 2.80
CA GLY A 50 -12.98 -7.95 4.16
C GLY A 50 -11.78 -8.79 4.56
N GLY A 51 -10.65 -8.57 3.91
CA GLY A 51 -9.44 -9.30 4.23
C GLY A 51 -9.20 -10.51 3.35
N GLU A 52 -10.19 -10.88 2.54
CA GLU A 52 -10.01 -12.01 1.63
C GLU A 52 -9.12 -11.64 0.48
N PRO A 53 -8.18 -12.50 0.09
CA PRO A 53 -7.35 -12.23 -1.07
C PRO A 53 -8.19 -12.14 -2.34
N VAL A 54 -7.79 -11.26 -3.24
CA VAL A 54 -8.50 -11.01 -4.49
C VAL A 54 -7.61 -11.39 -5.66
N CYS A 55 -8.17 -12.13 -6.59
CA CYS A 55 -7.43 -12.55 -7.79
C CYS A 55 -7.03 -11.35 -8.61
N ALA A 56 -5.81 -11.35 -9.11
CA ALA A 56 -5.35 -10.30 -10.01
C ALA A 56 -6.30 -10.12 -11.18
N CYS A 57 -6.95 -11.20 -11.60
CA CYS A 57 -7.86 -11.17 -12.74
C CYS A 57 -9.09 -10.29 -12.51
N GLU A 58 -9.38 -9.94 -11.27
CA GLU A 58 -10.55 -9.10 -10.99
C GLU A 58 -10.28 -7.61 -11.15
N PHE A 59 -9.01 -7.23 -11.15
CA PHE A 59 -8.68 -5.80 -11.20
C PHE A 59 -8.86 -5.19 -12.57
N GLU A 60 -8.62 -5.95 -13.64
CA GLU A 60 -8.77 -5.41 -14.99
C GLU A 60 -10.17 -4.88 -15.24
N PRO A 61 -11.20 -5.70 -15.06
CA PRO A 61 -12.55 -5.18 -15.32
C PRO A 61 -12.97 -4.11 -14.34
N SER A 62 -12.52 -4.21 -13.09
CA SER A 62 -12.90 -3.21 -12.09
C SER A 62 -12.28 -1.85 -12.37
N LEU A 63 -11.08 -1.82 -12.91
CA LEU A 63 -10.36 -0.58 -13.13
C LEU A 63 -10.44 -0.08 -14.55
N GLY A 64 -10.80 -0.94 -15.49
CA GLY A 64 -10.82 -0.56 -16.89
C GLY A 64 -9.41 -0.34 -17.44
N LEU A 65 -8.43 -1.05 -16.91
CA LEU A 65 -7.04 -0.93 -17.32
C LEU A 65 -6.55 -2.25 -17.87
N SER A 66 -5.49 -2.19 -18.69
CA SER A 66 -4.90 -3.40 -19.24
C SER A 66 -4.17 -4.19 -18.17
N GLN A 67 -3.97 -5.47 -18.44
CA GLN A 67 -3.27 -6.33 -17.49
C GLN A 67 -1.86 -5.83 -17.15
N PRO A 68 -1.03 -5.43 -18.13
CA PRO A 68 0.30 -4.94 -17.77
C PRO A 68 0.26 -3.72 -16.86
N THR A 69 -0.70 -2.84 -17.08
CA THR A 69 -0.83 -1.64 -16.26
C THR A 69 -1.27 -2.01 -14.84
N VAL A 70 -2.23 -2.93 -14.73
CA VAL A 70 -2.67 -3.41 -13.42
C VAL A 70 -1.51 -4.07 -12.68
N SER A 71 -0.75 -4.93 -13.39
CA SER A 71 0.39 -5.60 -12.78
C SER A 71 1.42 -4.62 -12.26
N HIS A 72 1.65 -3.54 -13.00
CA HIS A 72 2.59 -2.52 -12.58
C HIS A 72 2.15 -1.87 -11.26
N HIS A 73 0.87 -1.52 -11.16
CA HIS A 73 0.36 -0.92 -9.94
C HIS A 73 0.39 -1.88 -8.76
N LEU A 74 0.03 -3.15 -9.00
CA LEU A 74 0.07 -4.14 -7.94
C LEU A 74 1.50 -4.34 -7.44
N LYS A 75 2.47 -4.33 -8.36
CA LYS A 75 3.85 -4.48 -7.96
C LYS A 75 4.33 -3.29 -7.12
N LYS A 76 3.95 -2.08 -7.50
CA LYS A 76 4.33 -0.90 -6.74
C LYS A 76 3.81 -0.96 -5.30
N LEU A 77 2.57 -1.37 -5.14
CA LEU A 77 1.97 -1.49 -3.82
C LEU A 77 2.60 -2.63 -3.02
N THR A 78 2.90 -3.73 -3.69
CA THR A 78 3.52 -4.87 -3.03
C THR A 78 4.95 -4.53 -2.59
N ASP A 79 5.69 -3.85 -3.45
CA ASP A 79 7.07 -3.46 -3.12
C ASP A 79 7.09 -2.49 -1.94
N ALA A 80 6.05 -1.68 -1.80
CA ALA A 80 5.97 -0.75 -0.67
C ALA A 80 5.53 -1.44 0.61
N GLY A 81 5.14 -2.70 0.52
CA GLY A 81 4.76 -3.47 1.71
C GLY A 81 3.29 -3.39 2.07
N LEU A 82 2.48 -2.73 1.25
CA LEU A 82 1.06 -2.59 1.56
C LEU A 82 0.24 -3.80 1.17
N LEU A 83 0.71 -4.56 0.18
CA LEU A 83 0.05 -5.77 -0.27
C LEU A 83 0.95 -6.97 -0.12
N GLU A 84 0.33 -8.12 0.10
CA GLU A 84 1.06 -9.38 -0.02
C GLU A 84 0.43 -10.15 -1.17
N ARG A 85 1.29 -10.92 -1.84
CA ARG A 85 0.93 -11.66 -3.02
C ARG A 85 1.00 -13.15 -2.72
N GLU A 86 -0.01 -13.88 -3.14
CA GLU A 86 -0.05 -15.32 -2.97
C GLU A 86 -0.31 -15.96 -4.32
N GLN A 87 0.53 -16.92 -4.70
CA GLN A 87 0.35 -17.64 -5.95
C GLN A 87 -0.53 -18.86 -5.70
N ARG A 88 -1.59 -19.00 -6.47
CA ARG A 88 -2.46 -20.19 -6.40
C ARG A 88 -2.57 -20.75 -7.82
N GLY A 89 -1.78 -21.80 -8.09
CA GLY A 89 -1.69 -22.33 -9.43
C GLY A 89 -1.12 -21.28 -10.36
N LYS A 90 -1.83 -20.94 -11.41
CA LYS A 90 -1.37 -19.94 -12.35
C LYS A 90 -1.90 -18.54 -12.04
N TRP A 91 -2.65 -18.39 -10.95
CA TRP A 91 -3.25 -17.10 -10.63
C TRP A 91 -2.59 -16.48 -9.41
N ALA A 92 -2.39 -15.17 -9.45
CA ALA A 92 -1.88 -14.42 -8.31
C ALA A 92 -3.03 -13.77 -7.57
N TYR A 93 -2.97 -13.85 -6.25
CA TYR A 93 -3.98 -13.24 -5.38
C TYR A 93 -3.28 -12.20 -4.52
N PHE A 94 -3.99 -11.13 -4.20
CA PHE A 94 -3.44 -10.04 -3.43
C PHE A 94 -4.34 -9.69 -2.26
N ALA A 95 -3.72 -9.29 -1.16
CA ALA A 95 -4.46 -8.85 0.02
C ALA A 95 -3.71 -7.72 0.69
N LEU A 96 -4.42 -6.88 1.41
CA LEU A 96 -3.77 -5.83 2.20
C LEU A 96 -3.03 -6.45 3.37
N VAL A 97 -1.89 -5.87 3.71
CA VAL A 97 -1.15 -6.27 4.91
C VAL A 97 -1.66 -5.38 6.05
N PRO A 98 -2.42 -5.94 7.01
CA PRO A 98 -3.07 -5.10 8.01
C PRO A 98 -2.12 -4.21 8.80
N GLU A 99 -0.95 -4.75 9.12
CA GLU A 99 0.05 -4.01 9.87
C GLU A 99 0.54 -2.79 9.10
N ALA A 100 0.75 -2.95 7.79
CA ALA A 100 1.22 -1.87 6.94
C ALA A 100 0.13 -0.82 6.77
N VAL A 101 -1.12 -1.25 6.66
CA VAL A 101 -2.23 -0.32 6.54
C VAL A 101 -2.36 0.51 7.82
N GLY A 102 -2.16 -0.14 8.97
CA GLY A 102 -2.18 0.59 10.22
C GLY A 102 -1.09 1.64 10.31
N ARG A 103 0.10 1.31 9.81
CA ARG A 103 1.19 2.28 9.79
C ARG A 103 0.86 3.44 8.86
N LEU A 104 0.30 3.12 7.69
CA LEU A 104 -0.08 4.17 6.75
C LEU A 104 -1.09 5.12 7.39
N ALA A 105 -2.08 4.57 8.08
CA ALA A 105 -3.09 5.39 8.73
C ALA A 105 -2.46 6.31 9.78
N SER A 106 -1.47 5.80 10.51
CA SER A 106 -0.85 6.57 11.58
C SER A 106 0.01 7.72 11.05
N LEU A 107 0.39 7.67 9.78
CA LEU A 107 1.27 8.71 9.23
C LEU A 107 0.62 10.09 9.24
N VAL A 108 -0.70 10.15 9.17
CA VAL A 108 -1.38 11.44 9.12
C VAL A 108 -1.94 11.87 10.47
N GLU A 109 -1.58 11.18 11.52
CA GLU A 109 -2.00 11.57 12.87
C GLU A 109 -1.14 12.73 13.35
N ILE A 110 -1.77 13.86 13.54
CA ILE A 110 -1.10 15.07 14.02
C ILE A 110 -1.92 15.60 15.17
N PRO A 111 -1.56 15.25 16.40
CA PRO A 111 -2.43 15.51 17.55
C PRO A 111 -2.81 16.96 17.77
N GLU A 112 -1.92 17.86 17.44
CA GLU A 112 -2.18 19.24 17.75
C GLU A 112 -2.83 20.06 16.67
N VAL A 113 -3.19 19.43 15.59
CA VAL A 113 -3.69 20.15 14.44
C VAL A 113 -5.18 20.32 14.42
N VAL A 114 -5.83 19.61 15.27
CA VAL A 114 -7.23 19.55 15.20
C VAL A 114 -7.91 20.72 15.70
N ARG A 115 -7.62 21.80 15.69
CA ARG A 115 -8.28 22.88 16.24
C ARG A 115 -8.78 23.81 15.26
#